data_3285c9273ab55c9c7dca1d564eb02792
#
_entry.id   3285c9273ab55c9c7dca1d564eb02792
#
_cell.length_a   1.000
_cell.length_b   1.000
_cell.length_c   1.000
_cell.angle_alpha   90.00
_cell.angle_beta   90.00
_cell.angle_gamma   90.00
#
_symmetry.space_group_name_H-M   'P 1'
#
loop_
_entity.id
_entity.type
_entity.pdbx_description
1 polymer ?
#
loop_
_entity_poly.entity_id
_entity_poly.type
_entity_poly.pdbx_seq_one_letter_code
_entity_poly.pdbx_strand_id
1 'polypeptide(L)'
;MSYRIQSGDTLSALAKRYGTSVDALQKVNPQIKNVDLIYAGDTLKLPGATDGFDSPSGRTGPNLTGGVNGPSGPTNSGDGVKGPNGSPYDIAVSHLNKNAGSLKLEGSGVGADMEDWVPNNVNCANFVSACLEQAGQISNGQHDNSVMGLQSKLDADPNFKRVSLQDAKPGDVVSMKVGSGQHVVMFAGWKDGKAQFIGSNNVNSDGSQRISFSSMNYPIMSVHQYQG
;
A
#
# COMPACT_ATOMS: atom_id res chain seq x y z
N MET A 1 -16.58 -5.71 27.14
CA MET A 1 -16.22 -4.32 27.49
C MET A 1 -16.73 -3.35 26.43
N SER A 2 -16.89 -2.06 26.77
CA SER A 2 -17.27 -1.04 25.79
C SER A 2 -16.40 0.21 25.97
N TYR A 3 -16.20 0.93 24.88
CA TYR A 3 -15.41 2.16 24.84
C TYR A 3 -16.26 3.29 24.24
N ARG A 4 -16.18 4.47 24.78
CA ARG A 4 -16.83 5.66 24.22
C ARG A 4 -15.86 6.35 23.27
N ILE A 5 -16.22 6.40 21.98
CA ILE A 5 -15.40 6.98 20.94
C ILE A 5 -15.17 8.47 21.23
N GLN A 6 -13.92 8.90 21.13
CA GLN A 6 -13.50 10.29 21.31
C GLN A 6 -13.21 10.97 19.97
N SER A 7 -13.18 12.30 20.00
CA SER A 7 -12.82 13.06 18.80
C SER A 7 -11.38 12.74 18.40
N GLY A 8 -11.17 12.36 17.13
CA GLY A 8 -9.88 11.93 16.60
C GLY A 8 -9.63 10.42 16.65
N ASP A 9 -10.53 9.63 17.27
CA ASP A 9 -10.40 8.17 17.22
C ASP A 9 -10.71 7.65 15.82
N THR A 10 -9.97 6.61 15.44
CA THR A 10 -10.26 5.78 14.26
C THR A 10 -10.46 4.33 14.71
N LEU A 11 -11.25 3.57 13.96
CA LEU A 11 -11.50 2.17 14.32
C LEU A 11 -10.21 1.34 14.30
N SER A 12 -9.27 1.68 13.42
CA SER A 12 -7.95 1.06 13.31
C SER A 12 -7.06 1.36 14.53
N ALA A 13 -7.00 2.62 14.96
CA ALA A 13 -6.25 3.01 16.15
C ALA A 13 -6.82 2.33 17.41
N LEU A 14 -8.15 2.21 17.51
CA LEU A 14 -8.81 1.51 18.60
C LEU A 14 -8.55 0.00 18.55
N ALA A 15 -8.57 -0.61 17.36
CA ALA A 15 -8.22 -2.02 17.19
C ALA A 15 -6.80 -2.31 17.69
N LYS A 16 -5.84 -1.51 17.27
CA LYS A 16 -4.44 -1.59 17.71
C LYS A 16 -4.29 -1.39 19.23
N ARG A 17 -4.96 -0.37 19.77
CA ARG A 17 -4.94 -0.05 21.21
C ARG A 17 -5.49 -1.18 22.08
N TYR A 18 -6.50 -1.90 21.60
CA TYR A 18 -7.17 -2.98 22.34
C TYR A 18 -6.72 -4.39 21.92
N GLY A 19 -5.66 -4.50 21.11
CA GLY A 19 -5.08 -5.79 20.68
C GLY A 19 -6.06 -6.65 19.88
N THR A 20 -6.87 -6.02 19.02
CA THR A 20 -7.89 -6.69 18.19
C THR A 20 -7.77 -6.22 16.74
N SER A 21 -8.60 -6.76 15.84
CA SER A 21 -8.66 -6.31 14.44
C SER A 21 -9.90 -5.43 14.19
N VAL A 22 -9.85 -4.62 13.12
CA VAL A 22 -10.99 -3.82 12.67
C VAL A 22 -12.19 -4.71 12.35
N ASP A 23 -11.95 -5.85 11.70
CA ASP A 23 -13.01 -6.84 11.38
C ASP A 23 -13.65 -7.41 12.65
N ALA A 24 -12.85 -7.70 13.67
CA ALA A 24 -13.37 -8.19 14.96
C ALA A 24 -14.18 -7.10 15.66
N LEU A 25 -13.74 -5.84 15.60
CA LEU A 25 -14.52 -4.71 16.11
C LEU A 25 -15.83 -4.53 15.34
N GLN A 26 -15.78 -4.56 14.01
CA GLN A 26 -16.98 -4.42 13.16
C GLN A 26 -17.98 -5.56 13.39
N LYS A 27 -17.48 -6.80 13.53
CA LYS A 27 -18.31 -7.98 13.78
C LYS A 27 -19.17 -7.86 15.05
N VAL A 28 -18.62 -7.25 16.12
CA VAL A 28 -19.35 -7.04 17.38
C VAL A 28 -20.08 -5.69 17.42
N ASN A 29 -19.92 -4.87 16.37
CA ASN A 29 -20.57 -3.56 16.20
C ASN A 29 -21.28 -3.46 14.83
N PRO A 30 -22.34 -4.24 14.59
CA PRO A 30 -23.01 -4.29 13.28
C PRO A 30 -23.65 -2.97 12.85
N GLN A 31 -23.76 -1.99 13.74
CA GLN A 31 -24.16 -0.63 13.44
C GLN A 31 -23.11 0.14 12.62
N ILE A 32 -21.83 -0.25 12.71
CA ILE A 32 -20.75 0.35 11.94
C ILE A 32 -20.78 -0.24 10.53
N LYS A 33 -21.45 0.45 9.62
CA LYS A 33 -21.55 0.05 8.20
C LYS A 33 -20.32 0.42 7.39
N ASN A 34 -19.63 1.46 7.80
CA ASN A 34 -18.39 1.94 7.18
C ASN A 34 -17.32 2.04 8.28
N VAL A 35 -16.25 1.26 8.13
CA VAL A 35 -15.14 1.21 9.10
C VAL A 35 -14.34 2.51 9.18
N ASP A 36 -14.43 3.35 8.15
CA ASP A 36 -13.78 4.64 8.09
C ASP A 36 -14.63 5.77 8.69
N LEU A 37 -15.85 5.46 9.15
CA LEU A 37 -16.78 6.46 9.66
C LEU A 37 -17.33 6.03 11.03
N ILE A 38 -16.70 6.55 12.08
CA ILE A 38 -17.16 6.43 13.46
C ILE A 38 -17.35 7.83 14.06
N TYR A 39 -18.29 7.98 14.98
CA TYR A 39 -18.64 9.28 15.54
C TYR A 39 -18.20 9.38 16.99
N ALA A 40 -17.59 10.50 17.35
CA ALA A 40 -17.29 10.83 18.74
C ALA A 40 -18.57 10.86 19.56
N GLY A 41 -18.54 10.17 20.71
CA GLY A 41 -19.70 10.01 21.59
C GLY A 41 -20.42 8.68 21.45
N ASP A 42 -20.23 7.96 20.34
CA ASP A 42 -20.78 6.62 20.16
C ASP A 42 -20.10 5.60 21.05
N THR A 43 -20.80 4.50 21.32
CA THR A 43 -20.25 3.38 22.11
C THR A 43 -19.79 2.27 21.20
N LEU A 44 -18.49 1.97 21.26
CA LEU A 44 -17.85 0.85 20.59
C LEU A 44 -17.80 -0.36 21.53
N LYS A 45 -18.40 -1.47 21.16
CA LYS A 45 -18.22 -2.74 21.83
C LYS A 45 -16.84 -3.29 21.50
N LEU A 46 -16.10 -3.69 22.53
CA LEU A 46 -14.81 -4.35 22.35
C LEU A 46 -15.05 -5.86 22.41
N PRO A 47 -14.49 -6.66 21.49
CA PRO A 47 -14.54 -8.11 21.59
C PRO A 47 -13.93 -8.49 22.94
N GLY A 48 -14.60 -9.36 23.68
CA GLY A 48 -14.08 -9.84 24.95
C GLY A 48 -12.74 -10.53 24.73
N ALA A 49 -11.78 -10.30 25.60
CA ALA A 49 -10.60 -11.13 25.68
C ALA A 49 -11.02 -12.52 26.22
N THR A 50 -11.55 -13.34 25.36
CA THR A 50 -11.72 -14.77 25.58
C THR A 50 -11.03 -15.47 24.43
N ASP A 51 -9.85 -15.97 24.74
CA ASP A 51 -9.26 -17.22 24.29
C ASP A 51 -9.68 -17.69 22.89
N GLY A 52 -8.73 -17.73 22.02
CA GLY A 52 -8.87 -18.48 20.78
C GLY A 52 -8.27 -17.83 19.57
N PHE A 53 -7.01 -17.43 19.64
CA PHE A 53 -6.17 -17.58 18.46
C PHE A 53 -5.85 -19.08 18.37
N ASP A 54 -6.82 -19.87 17.93
CA ASP A 54 -6.53 -21.14 17.32
C ASP A 54 -5.78 -20.84 16.02
N SER A 55 -4.47 -20.84 16.09
CA SER A 55 -3.64 -21.11 14.94
C SER A 55 -4.09 -22.45 14.38
N PRO A 56 -4.57 -22.53 13.15
CA PRO A 56 -4.69 -23.82 12.50
C PRO A 56 -3.27 -24.29 12.20
N SER A 57 -2.69 -25.00 13.16
CA SER A 57 -1.56 -25.90 12.92
C SER A 57 -2.04 -26.95 11.93
N GLY A 58 -1.39 -27.02 10.78
CA GLY A 58 -1.46 -28.15 9.89
C GLY A 58 -2.52 -28.07 8.81
N ARG A 59 -2.20 -27.35 7.75
CA ARG A 59 -2.58 -27.76 6.40
C ARG A 59 -1.36 -27.66 5.52
N THR A 60 -0.76 -28.80 5.25
CA THR A 60 -0.03 -29.05 4.01
C THR A 60 -0.98 -28.72 2.87
N GLY A 61 -0.84 -27.52 2.31
CA GLY A 61 -1.59 -27.09 1.14
C GLY A 61 -1.19 -27.92 -0.07
N PRO A 62 -2.14 -28.36 -0.90
CA PRO A 62 -1.81 -28.97 -2.16
C PRO A 62 -1.12 -27.94 -3.05
N ASN A 63 -0.09 -28.39 -3.73
CA ASN A 63 0.61 -27.72 -4.81
C ASN A 63 -0.41 -27.15 -5.83
N LEU A 64 -0.67 -25.85 -5.81
CA LEU A 64 -1.52 -25.18 -6.79
C LEU A 64 -0.68 -24.81 -8.01
N THR A 65 -0.38 -25.81 -8.83
CA THR A 65 -0.18 -25.64 -10.27
C THR A 65 -1.57 -25.46 -10.90
N GLY A 66 -2.08 -24.25 -10.90
CA GLY A 66 -3.36 -23.90 -11.51
C GLY A 66 -3.33 -22.44 -11.89
N GLY A 67 -3.09 -22.15 -13.19
CA GLY A 67 -3.02 -20.81 -13.73
C GLY A 67 -4.32 -20.04 -13.48
N VAL A 68 -4.22 -18.97 -12.73
CA VAL A 68 -5.24 -17.92 -12.72
C VAL A 68 -4.94 -16.98 -13.87
N ASN A 69 -5.81 -17.01 -14.89
CA ASN A 69 -5.85 -16.02 -15.96
C ASN A 69 -6.31 -14.66 -15.39
N GLY A 70 -5.39 -13.97 -14.69
CA GLY A 70 -5.51 -12.54 -14.49
C GLY A 70 -4.91 -11.79 -15.68
N PRO A 71 -5.20 -10.52 -15.90
CA PRO A 71 -4.57 -9.78 -16.98
C PRO A 71 -3.06 -9.86 -16.80
N SER A 72 -2.38 -10.48 -17.78
CA SER A 72 -0.94 -10.68 -17.76
C SER A 72 -0.25 -9.31 -17.66
N GLY A 73 0.31 -9.01 -16.49
CA GLY A 73 1.25 -7.92 -16.34
C GLY A 73 2.45 -8.13 -17.27
N PRO A 74 3.26 -7.10 -17.51
CA PRO A 74 4.42 -7.23 -18.36
C PRO A 74 5.36 -8.31 -17.82
N THR A 75 5.70 -9.27 -18.68
CA THR A 75 6.66 -10.34 -18.37
C THR A 75 8.09 -9.78 -18.50
N ASN A 76 8.47 -8.89 -17.60
CA ASN A 76 9.87 -8.54 -17.44
C ASN A 76 10.29 -9.02 -16.04
N SER A 77 11.18 -9.99 -16.02
CA SER A 77 11.95 -10.33 -14.82
C SER A 77 12.75 -9.09 -14.45
N GLY A 78 12.31 -8.39 -13.39
CA GLY A 78 12.92 -7.12 -13.02
C GLY A 78 14.37 -7.31 -12.60
N ASP A 79 15.30 -6.69 -13.33
CA ASP A 79 16.70 -6.49 -12.92
C ASP A 79 16.84 -5.36 -11.88
N GLY A 80 15.79 -5.08 -11.10
CA GLY A 80 15.85 -4.11 -10.00
C GLY A 80 16.67 -4.64 -8.84
N VAL A 81 17.35 -3.75 -8.12
CA VAL A 81 18.10 -4.11 -6.90
C VAL A 81 17.13 -4.74 -5.90
N LYS A 82 17.40 -5.99 -5.50
CA LYS A 82 16.55 -6.76 -4.58
C LYS A 82 17.09 -6.61 -3.17
N GLY A 83 16.26 -6.06 -2.29
CA GLY A 83 16.47 -6.13 -0.86
C GLY A 83 16.13 -7.54 -0.30
N PRO A 84 16.27 -7.73 1.02
CA PRO A 84 16.04 -9.02 1.69
C PRO A 84 14.62 -9.57 1.47
N ASN A 85 13.64 -8.70 1.21
CA ASN A 85 12.23 -9.07 1.00
C ASN A 85 11.79 -8.99 -0.49
N GLY A 86 12.74 -8.84 -1.43
CA GLY A 86 12.46 -8.68 -2.85
C GLY A 86 12.64 -7.24 -3.36
N SER A 87 12.35 -7.02 -4.63
CA SER A 87 12.33 -5.66 -5.18
C SER A 87 11.03 -4.93 -4.79
N PRO A 88 11.00 -3.58 -4.78
CA PRO A 88 9.74 -2.83 -4.54
C PRO A 88 8.62 -3.25 -5.50
N TYR A 89 8.96 -3.60 -6.74
CA TYR A 89 8.02 -4.12 -7.72
C TYR A 89 7.41 -5.46 -7.30
N ASP A 90 8.23 -6.44 -6.90
CA ASP A 90 7.77 -7.76 -6.46
C ASP A 90 6.86 -7.63 -5.22
N ILE A 91 7.25 -6.76 -4.30
CA ILE A 91 6.46 -6.44 -3.10
C ILE A 91 5.10 -5.84 -3.50
N ALA A 92 5.08 -4.85 -4.38
CA ALA A 92 3.83 -4.25 -4.85
C ALA A 92 2.91 -5.25 -5.56
N VAL A 93 3.48 -6.12 -6.40
CA VAL A 93 2.73 -7.18 -7.11
C VAL A 93 2.09 -8.16 -6.14
N SER A 94 2.77 -8.51 -5.04
CA SER A 94 2.21 -9.39 -4.00
C SER A 94 0.95 -8.84 -3.33
N HIS A 95 0.71 -7.53 -3.45
CA HIS A 95 -0.46 -6.83 -2.90
C HIS A 95 -1.50 -6.45 -3.97
N LEU A 96 -1.33 -6.96 -5.19
CA LEU A 96 -2.25 -6.66 -6.29
C LEU A 96 -3.71 -6.97 -5.92
N ASN A 97 -4.61 -6.07 -6.28
CA ASN A 97 -6.04 -6.09 -5.99
C ASN A 97 -6.45 -5.86 -4.52
N LYS A 98 -5.52 -5.73 -3.58
CA LYS A 98 -5.85 -5.30 -2.22
C LYS A 98 -6.33 -3.84 -2.23
N ASN A 99 -7.31 -3.54 -1.37
CA ASN A 99 -7.69 -2.16 -1.07
C ASN A 99 -6.61 -1.53 -0.17
N ALA A 100 -6.13 -0.35 -0.54
CA ALA A 100 -5.06 0.32 0.21
C ALA A 100 -5.50 0.71 1.64
N GLY A 101 -6.77 1.06 1.81
CA GLY A 101 -7.33 1.36 3.12
C GLY A 101 -7.38 0.14 4.06
N SER A 102 -7.59 -1.06 3.51
CA SER A 102 -7.53 -2.31 4.29
C SER A 102 -6.09 -2.75 4.51
N LEU A 103 -5.23 -2.60 3.50
CA LEU A 103 -3.82 -3.00 3.57
C LEU A 103 -3.07 -2.26 4.69
N LYS A 104 -3.24 -0.96 4.82
CA LYS A 104 -2.57 -0.16 5.87
C LYS A 104 -3.00 -0.51 7.31
N LEU A 105 -4.02 -1.36 7.47
CA LEU A 105 -4.46 -1.86 8.76
C LEU A 105 -3.86 -3.23 9.10
N GLU A 106 -3.15 -3.85 8.15
CA GLU A 106 -2.42 -5.10 8.39
C GLU A 106 -1.21 -4.79 9.30
N GLY A 107 -1.04 -5.57 10.36
CA GLY A 107 0.00 -5.35 11.38
C GLY A 107 1.39 -5.90 11.01
N SER A 108 1.64 -6.22 9.72
CA SER A 108 2.90 -6.77 9.24
C SER A 108 3.18 -6.38 7.80
N GLY A 109 4.44 -6.45 7.38
CA GLY A 109 4.88 -6.13 6.03
C GLY A 109 4.50 -4.71 5.62
N VAL A 110 4.17 -4.51 4.34
CA VAL A 110 3.78 -3.20 3.78
C VAL A 110 2.68 -2.52 4.58
N GLY A 111 1.71 -3.29 5.10
CA GLY A 111 0.63 -2.70 5.89
C GLY A 111 1.10 -2.09 7.21
N ALA A 112 2.11 -2.70 7.85
CA ALA A 112 2.68 -2.16 9.09
C ALA A 112 3.51 -0.89 8.86
N ASP A 113 4.10 -0.74 7.67
CA ASP A 113 4.89 0.43 7.30
C ASP A 113 4.02 1.56 6.72
N MET A 114 2.83 1.25 6.23
CA MET A 114 1.88 2.26 5.81
C MET A 114 1.28 3.01 7.01
N GLU A 115 1.19 4.32 6.89
CA GLU A 115 0.53 5.16 7.89
C GLU A 115 -0.99 5.00 7.84
N ASP A 116 -1.58 4.53 8.92
CA ASP A 116 -3.01 4.18 9.01
C ASP A 116 -3.96 5.40 9.00
N TRP A 117 -3.45 6.58 9.41
CA TRP A 117 -4.21 7.85 9.44
C TRP A 117 -4.39 8.50 8.06
N VAL A 118 -3.65 8.07 7.04
CA VAL A 118 -3.77 8.62 5.67
C VAL A 118 -5.15 8.30 5.09
N PRO A 119 -5.90 9.27 4.53
CA PRO A 119 -7.22 9.00 3.95
C PRO A 119 -7.20 7.95 2.83
N ASN A 120 -8.26 7.14 2.72
CA ASN A 120 -8.29 5.98 1.81
C ASN A 120 -8.20 6.31 0.32
N ASN A 121 -8.40 7.57 -0.05
CA ASN A 121 -8.35 8.07 -1.43
C ASN A 121 -7.01 8.74 -1.82
N VAL A 122 -6.00 8.75 -0.94
CA VAL A 122 -4.70 9.44 -1.17
C VAL A 122 -3.49 8.61 -0.73
N ASN A 123 -3.57 7.30 -0.79
CA ASN A 123 -2.51 6.39 -0.33
C ASN A 123 -1.37 6.13 -1.34
N CYS A 124 -1.27 6.88 -2.44
CA CYS A 124 -0.28 6.56 -3.47
C CYS A 124 1.16 6.66 -2.95
N ALA A 125 1.52 7.74 -2.25
CA ALA A 125 2.86 7.92 -1.67
C ALA A 125 3.07 7.01 -0.44
N ASN A 126 2.05 6.84 0.40
CA ASN A 126 2.07 5.93 1.54
C ASN A 126 2.41 4.49 1.14
N PHE A 127 1.75 3.98 0.09
CA PHE A 127 2.00 2.62 -0.42
C PHE A 127 3.38 2.48 -1.07
N VAL A 128 3.79 3.46 -1.90
CA VAL A 128 5.11 3.41 -2.55
C VAL A 128 6.23 3.48 -1.52
N SER A 129 6.14 4.39 -0.52
CA SER A 129 7.11 4.48 0.57
C SER A 129 7.22 3.16 1.33
N ALA A 130 6.11 2.55 1.71
CA ALA A 130 6.11 1.27 2.42
C ALA A 130 6.73 0.12 1.59
N CYS A 131 6.51 0.10 0.27
CA CYS A 131 7.18 -0.87 -0.60
C CYS A 131 8.71 -0.67 -0.66
N LEU A 132 9.17 0.59 -0.68
CA LEU A 132 10.60 0.91 -0.64
C LEU A 132 11.24 0.55 0.70
N GLU A 133 10.52 0.76 1.82
CA GLU A 133 10.97 0.34 3.15
C GLU A 133 11.11 -1.17 3.24
N GLN A 134 10.11 -1.92 2.84
CA GLN A 134 10.14 -3.39 2.82
C GLN A 134 11.26 -3.93 1.93
N ALA A 135 11.59 -3.23 0.84
CA ALA A 135 12.71 -3.58 -0.02
C ALA A 135 14.07 -3.16 0.57
N GLY A 136 14.10 -2.42 1.68
CA GLY A 136 15.33 -1.90 2.31
C GLY A 136 16.01 -0.79 1.49
N GLN A 137 15.29 -0.14 0.59
CA GLN A 137 15.81 0.96 -0.22
C GLN A 137 15.72 2.32 0.46
N ILE A 138 14.79 2.48 1.40
CA ILE A 138 14.67 3.64 2.28
C ILE A 138 14.48 3.19 3.73
N SER A 139 14.78 4.07 4.66
CA SER A 139 14.47 3.90 6.08
C SER A 139 13.06 4.42 6.40
N ASN A 140 12.49 4.02 7.55
CA ASN A 140 11.23 4.57 8.06
C ASN A 140 11.26 6.11 8.19
N GLY A 141 12.39 6.73 8.54
CA GLY A 141 12.55 8.19 8.59
C GLY A 141 12.44 8.87 7.21
N GLN A 142 12.56 8.11 6.13
CA GLN A 142 12.41 8.59 4.75
C GLN A 142 11.00 8.32 4.19
N HIS A 143 10.16 7.57 4.90
CA HIS A 143 8.74 7.44 4.55
C HIS A 143 8.07 8.81 4.39
N ASP A 144 7.22 8.96 3.38
CA ASP A 144 6.43 10.18 3.20
C ASP A 144 5.08 9.86 2.54
N ASN A 145 4.06 10.50 3.06
CA ASN A 145 2.68 10.31 2.61
C ASN A 145 2.27 11.30 1.50
N SER A 146 3.15 12.23 1.17
CA SER A 146 2.97 13.16 0.07
C SER A 146 3.93 12.87 -1.08
N VAL A 147 3.47 13.05 -2.31
CA VAL A 147 4.28 12.84 -3.51
C VAL A 147 5.52 13.74 -3.50
N MET A 148 5.36 15.01 -3.13
CA MET A 148 6.47 15.97 -3.10
C MET A 148 7.45 15.69 -1.98
N GLY A 149 6.96 15.27 -0.81
CA GLY A 149 7.80 14.89 0.33
C GLY A 149 8.67 13.67 -0.02
N LEU A 150 8.05 12.61 -0.53
CA LEU A 150 8.79 11.43 -0.98
C LEU A 150 9.81 11.79 -2.05
N GLN A 151 9.40 12.54 -3.09
CA GLN A 151 10.31 12.99 -4.15
C GLN A 151 11.52 13.75 -3.59
N SER A 152 11.29 14.69 -2.65
CA SER A 152 12.37 15.48 -2.03
C SER A 152 13.33 14.61 -1.23
N LYS A 153 12.83 13.59 -0.54
CA LYS A 153 13.66 12.65 0.23
C LYS A 153 14.49 11.75 -0.69
N LEU A 154 13.90 11.28 -1.80
CA LEU A 154 14.65 10.50 -2.80
C LEU A 154 15.69 11.35 -3.54
N ASP A 155 15.40 12.63 -3.81
CA ASP A 155 16.38 13.56 -4.39
C ASP A 155 17.58 13.83 -3.47
N ALA A 156 17.35 13.78 -2.15
CA ALA A 156 18.39 14.02 -1.15
C ALA A 156 19.20 12.75 -0.81
N ASP A 157 18.72 11.58 -1.19
CA ASP A 157 19.38 10.31 -0.90
C ASP A 157 20.40 9.98 -2.02
N PRO A 158 21.70 9.83 -1.68
CA PRO A 158 22.74 9.53 -2.67
C PRO A 158 22.57 8.16 -3.35
N ASN A 159 21.77 7.26 -2.78
CA ASN A 159 21.47 5.97 -3.37
C ASN A 159 20.41 6.04 -4.48
N PHE A 160 19.76 7.18 -4.65
CA PHE A 160 18.82 7.40 -5.74
C PHE A 160 19.37 8.40 -6.76
N LYS A 161 19.06 8.16 -8.02
CA LYS A 161 19.27 9.14 -9.08
C LYS A 161 18.03 9.33 -9.93
N ARG A 162 17.89 10.51 -10.52
CA ARG A 162 16.86 10.73 -11.54
C ARG A 162 17.32 10.14 -12.88
N VAL A 163 16.40 9.43 -13.52
CA VAL A 163 16.58 8.84 -14.85
C VAL A 163 15.44 9.25 -15.78
N SER A 164 15.58 8.99 -17.08
CA SER A 164 14.46 9.12 -18.01
C SER A 164 13.48 7.95 -17.84
N LEU A 165 12.22 8.13 -18.28
CA LEU A 165 11.26 7.02 -18.26
C LEU A 165 11.69 5.84 -19.15
N GLN A 166 12.48 6.12 -20.20
CA GLN A 166 13.02 5.10 -21.11
C GLN A 166 14.06 4.20 -20.43
N ASP A 167 14.79 4.76 -19.46
CA ASP A 167 15.82 4.05 -18.70
C ASP A 167 15.26 3.44 -17.40
N ALA A 168 13.95 3.62 -17.14
CA ALA A 168 13.31 3.11 -15.92
C ALA A 168 13.29 1.58 -15.90
N LYS A 169 13.48 1.03 -14.70
CA LYS A 169 13.40 -0.39 -14.38
C LYS A 169 12.19 -0.68 -13.49
N PRO A 170 11.61 -1.89 -13.53
CA PRO A 170 10.54 -2.25 -12.61
C PRO A 170 10.92 -1.99 -11.15
N GLY A 171 10.05 -1.24 -10.45
CA GLY A 171 10.27 -0.78 -9.08
C GLY A 171 10.76 0.67 -8.95
N ASP A 172 11.23 1.30 -10.05
CA ASP A 172 11.60 2.72 -10.02
C ASP A 172 10.38 3.60 -9.72
N VAL A 173 10.58 4.63 -8.92
CA VAL A 173 9.51 5.51 -8.45
C VAL A 173 9.21 6.58 -9.49
N VAL A 174 7.97 6.65 -9.94
CA VAL A 174 7.52 7.58 -10.97
C VAL A 174 6.50 8.54 -10.39
N SER A 175 6.84 9.83 -10.36
CA SER A 175 5.92 10.91 -9.96
C SER A 175 5.33 11.58 -11.18
N MET A 176 4.02 11.86 -11.14
CA MET A 176 3.23 12.40 -12.26
C MET A 176 2.40 13.60 -11.83
N LYS A 177 2.16 14.51 -12.76
CA LYS A 177 1.21 15.61 -12.61
C LYS A 177 -0.19 15.15 -13.03
N VAL A 178 -1.16 15.22 -12.12
CA VAL A 178 -2.55 14.80 -12.39
C VAL A 178 -3.49 15.96 -12.08
N GLY A 179 -3.96 16.65 -13.13
CA GLY A 179 -4.77 17.86 -12.94
C GLY A 179 -4.02 18.91 -12.12
N SER A 180 -4.64 19.38 -11.03
CA SER A 180 -3.99 20.27 -10.05
C SER A 180 -3.16 19.51 -9.01
N GLY A 181 -3.29 18.17 -8.93
CA GLY A 181 -2.61 17.32 -7.97
C GLY A 181 -1.42 16.58 -8.55
N GLN A 182 -1.01 15.56 -7.82
CA GLN A 182 0.13 14.70 -8.15
C GLN A 182 -0.20 13.26 -7.81
N HIS A 183 0.48 12.34 -8.48
CA HIS A 183 0.37 10.91 -8.23
C HIS A 183 1.75 10.27 -8.28
N VAL A 184 1.96 9.24 -7.49
CA VAL A 184 3.18 8.45 -7.50
C VAL A 184 2.85 6.98 -7.59
N VAL A 185 3.63 6.30 -8.42
CA VAL A 185 3.52 4.87 -8.72
C VAL A 185 4.93 4.30 -8.91
N MET A 186 5.04 3.00 -9.07
CA MET A 186 6.28 2.36 -9.51
C MET A 186 6.16 1.96 -10.98
N PHE A 187 7.25 2.12 -11.73
CA PHE A 187 7.35 1.62 -13.08
C PHE A 187 7.24 0.08 -13.07
N ALA A 188 6.47 -0.47 -13.98
CA ALA A 188 6.22 -1.91 -14.08
C ALA A 188 6.74 -2.54 -15.38
N GLY A 189 7.20 -1.71 -16.32
CA GLY A 189 7.70 -2.16 -17.61
C GLY A 189 6.96 -1.54 -18.80
N TRP A 190 7.22 -2.06 -19.98
CA TRP A 190 6.60 -1.63 -21.24
C TRP A 190 5.69 -2.74 -21.78
N LYS A 191 4.49 -2.38 -22.22
CA LYS A 191 3.55 -3.27 -22.89
C LYS A 191 2.98 -2.56 -24.11
N ASP A 192 3.13 -3.15 -25.29
CA ASP A 192 2.64 -2.59 -26.55
C ASP A 192 3.07 -1.12 -26.77
N GLY A 193 4.33 -0.82 -26.44
CA GLY A 193 4.91 0.53 -26.55
C GLY A 193 4.40 1.53 -25.50
N LYS A 194 3.60 1.10 -24.52
CA LYS A 194 3.07 1.94 -23.44
C LYS A 194 3.68 1.57 -22.10
N ALA A 195 4.11 2.58 -21.36
CA ALA A 195 4.60 2.40 -20.00
C ALA A 195 3.46 1.85 -19.11
N GLN A 196 3.78 0.86 -18.31
CA GLN A 196 2.91 0.28 -17.30
C GLN A 196 3.43 0.69 -15.92
N PHE A 197 2.50 0.90 -15.02
CA PHE A 197 2.80 1.31 -13.64
C PHE A 197 2.00 0.45 -12.67
N ILE A 198 2.51 0.29 -11.45
CA ILE A 198 1.81 -0.34 -10.33
C ILE A 198 1.80 0.62 -9.14
N GLY A 199 0.68 0.70 -8.47
CA GLY A 199 0.54 1.57 -7.30
C GLY A 199 -0.86 1.55 -6.72
N SER A 200 -1.08 2.41 -5.72
CA SER A 200 -2.39 2.63 -5.12
C SER A 200 -3.18 3.62 -5.96
N ASN A 201 -4.17 3.14 -6.70
CA ASN A 201 -4.91 3.88 -7.72
C ASN A 201 -6.39 4.04 -7.37
N ASN A 202 -6.98 5.19 -7.72
CA ASN A 202 -8.42 5.49 -7.53
C ASN A 202 -9.26 4.74 -8.56
N VAL A 203 -9.48 3.45 -8.33
CA VAL A 203 -10.21 2.56 -9.26
C VAL A 203 -11.50 2.01 -8.67
N ASN A 204 -11.78 2.24 -7.39
CA ASN A 204 -13.00 1.81 -6.75
C ASN A 204 -14.10 2.86 -6.91
N SER A 205 -15.36 2.42 -7.03
CA SER A 205 -16.52 3.30 -7.24
C SER A 205 -16.81 4.23 -6.06
N ASP A 206 -16.33 3.89 -4.87
CA ASP A 206 -16.44 4.70 -3.64
C ASP A 206 -15.29 5.73 -3.49
N GLY A 207 -14.41 5.82 -4.50
CA GLY A 207 -13.25 6.73 -4.50
C GLY A 207 -12.06 6.23 -3.70
N SER A 208 -12.14 5.05 -3.05
CA SER A 208 -11.00 4.45 -2.37
C SER A 208 -9.97 3.91 -3.37
N GLN A 209 -8.74 3.75 -2.90
CA GLN A 209 -7.64 3.28 -3.74
C GLN A 209 -7.44 1.76 -3.61
N ARG A 210 -7.08 1.14 -4.72
CA ARG A 210 -6.71 -0.26 -4.82
C ARG A 210 -5.35 -0.41 -5.49
N ILE A 211 -4.56 -1.36 -5.03
CA ILE A 211 -3.30 -1.71 -5.68
C ILE A 211 -3.61 -2.34 -7.03
N SER A 212 -3.18 -1.67 -8.09
CA SER A 212 -3.51 -2.09 -9.46
C SER A 212 -2.46 -1.65 -10.46
N PHE A 213 -2.41 -2.35 -11.59
CA PHE A 213 -1.69 -1.87 -12.76
C PHE A 213 -2.46 -0.74 -13.45
N SER A 214 -1.73 0.14 -14.08
CA SER A 214 -2.26 1.25 -14.89
C SER A 214 -1.32 1.58 -16.05
N SER A 215 -1.86 2.19 -17.08
CA SER A 215 -1.12 2.73 -18.23
C SER A 215 -1.41 4.23 -18.39
N MET A 216 -1.29 4.96 -17.28
CA MET A 216 -1.58 6.39 -17.24
C MET A 216 -0.65 7.18 -18.17
N ASN A 217 -1.21 8.15 -18.89
CA ASN A 217 -0.48 9.06 -19.78
C ASN A 217 -0.52 10.48 -19.20
N TYR A 218 0.04 10.65 -18.01
CA TYR A 218 0.18 11.96 -17.37
C TYR A 218 1.61 12.49 -17.54
N PRO A 219 1.82 13.82 -17.50
CA PRO A 219 3.15 14.39 -17.51
C PRO A 219 4.01 13.87 -16.37
N ILE A 220 5.14 13.26 -16.70
CA ILE A 220 6.11 12.76 -15.73
C ILE A 220 6.85 13.94 -15.10
N MET A 221 6.90 13.98 -13.78
CA MET A 221 7.64 14.97 -12.99
C MET A 221 9.06 14.49 -12.69
N SER A 222 9.18 13.21 -12.31
CA SER A 222 10.46 12.57 -12.02
C SER A 222 10.35 11.06 -12.11
N VAL A 223 11.49 10.43 -12.38
CA VAL A 223 11.70 8.99 -12.19
C VAL A 223 12.94 8.84 -11.32
N HIS A 224 12.78 8.17 -10.16
CA HIS A 224 13.88 7.89 -9.24
C HIS A 224 14.22 6.42 -9.29
N GLN A 225 15.48 6.14 -9.57
CA GLN A 225 16.04 4.80 -9.65
C GLN A 225 17.03 4.60 -8.50
N TYR A 226 16.84 3.52 -7.76
CA TYR A 226 17.79 3.09 -6.73
C TYR A 226 19.04 2.49 -7.36
N GLN A 227 20.23 2.83 -6.82
CA GLN A 227 21.53 2.44 -7.39
C GLN A 227 22.22 1.32 -6.57
N GLY A 228 21.71 0.94 -5.39
CA GLY A 228 22.30 -0.06 -4.52
C GLY A 228 23.07 0.51 -3.37
#